data_d3cd55a7e4fe9f3c5abb46be92468e44
#
_entry.id   d3cd55a7e4fe9f3c5abb46be92468e44
#
_cell.length_a   1.000
_cell.length_b   1.000
_cell.length_c   1.000
_cell.angle_alpha   90.00
_cell.angle_beta   90.00
_cell.angle_gamma   90.00
#
_symmetry.space_group_name_H-M   'P 1'
#
loop_
_entity.id
_entity.type
_entity.pdbx_description
1 polymer ?
#
loop_
_entity_poly.entity_id
_entity_poly.type
_entity_poly.pdbx_seq_one_letter_code
_entity_poly.pdbx_strand_id
1 'polypeptide(L)'
;ATTRLWSTTTLGEGLGVADADVDGLYAALDWLLRRQPTIEQKLAARHLTDGGLVLYDVSSSYYEGRTCPLAKFGHDRDGQTGLPIIVYGVMTDAVGRPVAVDVYAGNVGDPKTIPDQVDTLRERFGLAHVVLVGDRGMLTQTQIDHLKTYPGLGWISALRSPAIPTSVESGTLQLSLFDAQHLAEIT
;
A
#
# COMPACT_ATOMS: atom_id res chain seq x y z
N ALA A 1 11.58 17.68 16.31
CA ALA A 1 10.62 17.25 17.36
C ALA A 1 11.16 16.01 18.09
N THR A 2 11.56 14.96 17.41
CA THR A 2 11.97 13.67 18.01
C THR A 2 13.14 13.82 18.98
N THR A 3 14.21 14.51 18.60
CA THR A 3 15.39 14.71 19.47
C THR A 3 15.09 15.48 20.74
N ARG A 4 14.07 16.35 20.75
CA ARG A 4 13.65 17.08 21.96
C ARG A 4 12.93 16.15 22.96
N LEU A 5 12.35 15.05 22.51
CA LEU A 5 11.67 14.07 23.36
C LEU A 5 12.66 13.10 24.03
N TRP A 6 13.89 12.98 23.52
CA TRP A 6 14.86 12.00 24.05
C TRP A 6 15.28 12.32 25.49
N SER A 7 15.40 13.60 25.82
CA SER A 7 15.70 14.04 27.18
C SER A 7 14.54 13.81 28.18
N THR A 8 13.33 13.53 27.69
CA THR A 8 12.14 13.32 28.52
C THR A 8 11.70 11.85 28.56
N THR A 9 12.44 10.95 27.90
CA THR A 9 12.16 9.52 27.84
C THR A 9 13.45 8.73 28.06
N THR A 10 13.32 7.47 28.52
CA THR A 10 14.44 6.54 28.67
C THR A 10 14.81 5.86 27.34
N LEU A 11 14.13 6.19 26.24
CA LEU A 11 14.32 5.54 24.95
C LEU A 11 15.73 5.76 24.40
N GLY A 12 16.24 7.01 24.49
CA GLY A 12 17.59 7.35 24.04
C GLY A 12 18.66 6.54 24.75
N GLU A 13 18.55 6.41 26.06
CA GLU A 13 19.48 5.61 26.89
C GLU A 13 19.35 4.11 26.59
N GLY A 14 18.11 3.60 26.53
CA GLY A 14 17.83 2.18 26.27
C GLY A 14 18.31 1.70 24.89
N LEU A 15 18.34 2.58 23.90
CA LEU A 15 18.84 2.31 22.56
C LEU A 15 20.32 2.72 22.32
N GLY A 16 20.96 3.33 23.32
CA GLY A 16 22.35 3.80 23.21
C GLY A 16 22.50 4.98 22.24
N VAL A 17 21.47 5.80 22.06
CA VAL A 17 21.42 6.92 21.10
C VAL A 17 21.02 8.25 21.76
N ALA A 18 21.28 8.38 23.06
CA ALA A 18 20.92 9.57 23.84
C ALA A 18 21.53 10.88 23.27
N ASP A 19 22.72 10.79 22.67
CA ASP A 19 23.44 11.92 22.09
C ASP A 19 23.08 12.20 20.63
N ALA A 20 22.14 11.45 20.02
CA ALA A 20 21.77 11.64 18.64
C ALA A 20 21.07 12.99 18.44
N ASP A 21 21.59 13.78 17.54
CA ASP A 21 21.05 15.05 17.11
C ASP A 21 20.13 14.93 15.89
N VAL A 22 19.71 16.05 15.34
CA VAL A 22 18.85 16.11 14.16
C VAL A 22 19.57 15.56 12.93
N ASP A 23 20.84 15.85 12.77
CA ASP A 23 21.65 15.42 11.61
C ASP A 23 21.88 13.91 11.67
N GLY A 24 22.08 13.33 12.85
CA GLY A 24 22.15 11.91 13.08
C GLY A 24 20.86 11.17 12.69
N LEU A 25 19.68 11.76 12.96
CA LEU A 25 18.40 11.23 12.51
C LEU A 25 18.26 11.24 10.99
N TYR A 26 18.62 12.33 10.33
CA TYR A 26 18.59 12.38 8.85
C TYR A 26 19.59 11.41 8.23
N ALA A 27 20.78 11.29 8.79
CA ALA A 27 21.77 10.30 8.35
C ALA A 27 21.26 8.87 8.49
N ALA A 28 20.51 8.56 9.55
CA ALA A 28 19.87 7.27 9.74
C ALA A 28 18.75 7.01 8.71
N LEU A 29 17.93 8.02 8.38
CA LEU A 29 16.92 7.92 7.32
C LEU A 29 17.57 7.70 5.95
N ASP A 30 18.64 8.41 5.63
CA ASP A 30 19.40 8.21 4.39
C ASP A 30 20.04 6.81 4.33
N TRP A 31 20.53 6.33 5.47
CA TRP A 31 21.06 4.96 5.58
C TRP A 31 19.98 3.92 5.29
N LEU A 32 18.77 4.11 5.83
CA LEU A 32 17.62 3.25 5.61
C LEU A 32 17.19 3.29 4.13
N LEU A 33 17.04 4.48 3.56
CA LEU A 33 16.63 4.67 2.17
C LEU A 33 17.57 3.95 1.19
N ARG A 34 18.89 4.08 1.39
CA ARG A 34 19.87 3.37 0.54
C ARG A 34 19.79 1.85 0.64
N ARG A 35 19.24 1.31 1.73
CA ARG A 35 19.14 -0.13 1.98
C ARG A 35 17.73 -0.67 1.81
N GLN A 36 16.77 0.19 1.57
CA GLN A 36 15.35 -0.19 1.41
C GLN A 36 15.18 -1.37 0.47
N PRO A 37 15.71 -1.40 -0.76
CA PRO A 37 15.50 -2.53 -1.67
C PRO A 37 16.00 -3.87 -1.10
N THR A 38 17.15 -3.86 -0.42
CA THR A 38 17.72 -5.07 0.19
C THR A 38 16.93 -5.52 1.41
N ILE A 39 16.41 -4.58 2.20
CA ILE A 39 15.59 -4.88 3.38
C ILE A 39 14.28 -5.48 2.92
N GLU A 40 13.59 -4.87 1.96
CA GLU A 40 12.33 -5.34 1.41
C GLU A 40 12.45 -6.72 0.76
N GLN A 41 13.53 -6.97 0.02
CA GLN A 41 13.79 -8.29 -0.54
C GLN A 41 13.93 -9.37 0.54
N LYS A 42 14.61 -9.06 1.65
CA LYS A 42 14.73 -9.98 2.78
C LYS A 42 13.40 -10.19 3.51
N LEU A 43 12.60 -9.12 3.65
CA LEU A 43 11.26 -9.21 4.26
C LEU A 43 10.34 -10.04 3.37
N ALA A 44 10.32 -9.80 2.07
CA ALA A 44 9.55 -10.58 1.11
C ALA A 44 9.94 -12.06 1.14
N ALA A 45 11.24 -12.37 1.07
CA ALA A 45 11.74 -13.75 1.14
C ALA A 45 11.38 -14.47 2.45
N ARG A 46 11.19 -13.72 3.54
CA ARG A 46 10.81 -14.28 4.84
C ARG A 46 9.31 -14.43 5.04
N HIS A 47 8.51 -13.54 4.46
CA HIS A 47 7.10 -13.38 4.82
C HIS A 47 6.14 -13.65 3.67
N LEU A 48 6.59 -13.57 2.41
CA LEU A 48 5.78 -13.90 1.26
C LEU A 48 6.08 -15.33 0.79
N THR A 49 5.07 -15.98 0.25
CA THR A 49 5.18 -17.31 -0.35
C THR A 49 4.56 -17.28 -1.73
N ASP A 50 5.13 -18.03 -2.68
CA ASP A 50 4.52 -18.17 -4.01
C ASP A 50 3.12 -18.82 -3.87
N GLY A 51 2.13 -18.26 -4.53
CA GLY A 51 0.71 -18.63 -4.36
C GLY A 51 0.02 -18.00 -3.14
N GLY A 52 0.73 -17.21 -2.35
CA GLY A 52 0.19 -16.57 -1.15
C GLY A 52 -0.61 -15.29 -1.41
N LEU A 53 -1.26 -14.79 -0.35
CA LEU A 53 -1.94 -13.51 -0.35
C LEU A 53 -0.96 -12.37 -0.06
N VAL A 54 -1.11 -11.29 -0.81
CA VAL A 54 -0.41 -10.03 -0.60
C VAL A 54 -1.45 -8.92 -0.49
N LEU A 55 -1.47 -8.21 0.61
CA LEU A 55 -2.35 -7.09 0.83
C LEU A 55 -1.62 -5.80 0.45
N TYR A 56 -2.31 -4.93 -0.26
CA TYR A 56 -1.78 -3.62 -0.63
C TYR A 56 -2.81 -2.53 -0.36
N ASP A 57 -2.37 -1.51 0.33
CA ASP A 57 -3.18 -0.34 0.64
C ASP A 57 -2.40 0.95 0.43
N VAL A 58 -3.12 2.03 0.12
CA VAL A 58 -2.58 3.35 -0.17
C VAL A 58 -3.15 4.37 0.79
N SER A 59 -2.28 5.17 1.37
CA SER A 59 -2.64 6.27 2.25
C SER A 59 -1.96 7.56 1.82
N SER A 60 -2.25 8.65 2.50
CA SER A 60 -1.63 9.95 2.23
C SER A 60 -1.40 10.74 3.51
N SER A 61 -0.45 11.66 3.45
CA SER A 61 -0.21 12.62 4.54
C SER A 61 -0.11 14.02 3.97
N TYR A 62 -0.64 15.00 4.71
CA TYR A 62 -0.49 16.41 4.38
C TYR A 62 0.94 16.86 4.54
N TYR A 63 1.34 17.80 3.69
CA TYR A 63 2.64 18.40 3.73
C TYR A 63 2.52 19.91 3.89
N GLU A 64 2.97 20.43 5.02
CA GLU A 64 2.95 21.87 5.32
C GLU A 64 4.24 22.59 4.89
N GLY A 65 5.24 21.87 4.39
CA GLY A 65 6.50 22.42 3.90
C GLY A 65 6.39 23.02 2.49
N ARG A 66 7.51 23.54 1.97
CA ARG A 66 7.57 24.21 0.66
C ARG A 66 8.53 23.56 -0.34
N THR A 67 9.33 22.59 0.07
CA THR A 67 10.48 22.10 -0.71
C THR A 67 10.36 20.66 -1.18
N CYS A 68 9.33 19.91 -0.77
CA CYS A 68 9.18 18.51 -1.18
C CYS A 68 8.62 18.41 -2.61
N PRO A 69 9.36 17.85 -3.57
CA PRO A 69 8.89 17.72 -4.96
C PRO A 69 7.72 16.77 -5.12
N LEU A 70 7.54 15.82 -4.17
CA LEU A 70 6.43 14.87 -4.17
C LEU A 70 5.14 15.45 -3.62
N ALA A 71 5.20 16.55 -2.87
CA ALA A 71 4.01 17.21 -2.34
C ALA A 71 3.24 17.88 -3.47
N LYS A 72 2.05 17.35 -3.77
CA LYS A 72 1.14 17.82 -4.82
C LYS A 72 -0.28 17.85 -4.30
N PHE A 73 -1.10 18.72 -4.90
CA PHE A 73 -2.55 18.66 -4.67
C PHE A 73 -3.11 17.41 -5.33
N GLY A 74 -3.85 16.60 -4.59
CA GLY A 74 -4.40 15.33 -5.02
C GLY A 74 -5.74 15.04 -4.35
N HIS A 75 -6.18 13.78 -4.44
CA HIS A 75 -7.40 13.33 -3.80
C HIS A 75 -7.20 13.30 -2.28
N ASP A 76 -7.91 14.18 -1.61
CA ASP A 76 -7.91 14.26 -0.15
C ASP A 76 -8.83 13.16 0.42
N ARG A 77 -8.26 12.29 1.26
CA ARG A 77 -8.99 11.21 1.92
C ARG A 77 -9.61 11.63 3.25
N ASP A 78 -9.10 12.72 3.85
CA ASP A 78 -9.47 13.14 5.21
C ASP A 78 -10.36 14.40 5.22
N GLY A 79 -10.79 14.91 4.05
CA GLY A 79 -11.68 16.05 3.91
C GLY A 79 -11.04 17.41 4.20
N GLN A 80 -9.71 17.50 4.27
CA GLN A 80 -9.01 18.77 4.41
C GLN A 80 -8.56 19.28 3.04
N THR A 81 -9.27 20.26 2.53
CA THR A 81 -8.93 20.87 1.24
C THR A 81 -7.85 21.93 1.39
N GLY A 82 -7.01 22.09 0.36
CA GLY A 82 -6.08 23.21 0.25
C GLY A 82 -4.64 22.95 0.72
N LEU A 83 -4.31 21.73 1.15
CA LEU A 83 -2.93 21.33 1.45
C LEU A 83 -2.42 20.31 0.42
N PRO A 84 -1.16 20.41 -0.01
CA PRO A 84 -0.55 19.35 -0.81
C PRO A 84 -0.36 18.09 0.04
N ILE A 85 -0.43 16.95 -0.59
CA ILE A 85 -0.26 15.64 0.05
C ILE A 85 0.92 14.88 -0.56
N ILE A 86 1.41 13.89 0.16
CA ILE A 86 2.31 12.85 -0.32
C ILE A 86 1.55 11.55 -0.17
N VAL A 87 1.56 10.73 -1.23
CA VAL A 87 0.90 9.42 -1.26
C VAL A 87 1.93 8.34 -0.96
N TYR A 88 1.55 7.33 -0.20
CA TYR A 88 2.39 6.17 0.07
C TYR A 88 1.57 4.90 0.08
N GLY A 89 2.13 3.85 -0.48
CA GLY A 89 1.56 2.53 -0.52
C GLY A 89 2.32 1.57 0.39
N VAL A 90 1.63 0.69 1.07
CA VAL A 90 2.22 -0.35 1.91
C VAL A 90 1.77 -1.71 1.44
N MET A 91 2.74 -2.57 1.15
CA MET A 91 2.53 -3.96 0.84
C MET A 91 2.78 -4.81 2.08
N THR A 92 1.86 -5.72 2.40
CA THR A 92 1.98 -6.61 3.56
C THR A 92 1.74 -8.06 3.16
N ASP A 93 2.15 -8.98 4.02
CA ASP A 93 1.72 -10.38 3.91
C ASP A 93 0.26 -10.58 4.39
N ALA A 94 -0.23 -11.80 4.33
CA ALA A 94 -1.61 -12.17 4.69
C ALA A 94 -1.99 -11.88 6.15
N VAL A 95 -1.02 -11.68 7.04
CA VAL A 95 -1.25 -11.36 8.47
C VAL A 95 -0.94 -9.90 8.81
N GLY A 96 -0.69 -9.06 7.79
CA GLY A 96 -0.50 -7.62 7.94
C GLY A 96 0.94 -7.20 8.28
N ARG A 97 1.95 -8.06 8.11
CA ARG A 97 3.36 -7.67 8.30
C ARG A 97 3.86 -6.90 7.08
N PRO A 98 4.33 -5.65 7.22
CA PRO A 98 4.81 -4.87 6.09
C PRO A 98 6.07 -5.49 5.48
N VAL A 99 6.10 -5.56 4.15
CA VAL A 99 7.21 -6.12 3.37
C VAL A 99 7.80 -5.10 2.40
N ALA A 100 7.01 -4.14 1.92
CA ALA A 100 7.48 -3.07 1.06
C ALA A 100 6.68 -1.78 1.29
N VAL A 101 7.30 -0.65 1.00
CA VAL A 101 6.66 0.66 1.00
C VAL A 101 7.15 1.48 -0.20
N ASP A 102 6.21 2.13 -0.89
CA ASP A 102 6.50 3.05 -1.97
C ASP A 102 5.90 4.43 -1.69
N VAL A 103 6.58 5.47 -2.15
CA VAL A 103 6.16 6.85 -1.96
C VAL A 103 5.94 7.50 -3.33
N TYR A 104 4.77 8.11 -3.50
CA TYR A 104 4.31 8.71 -4.74
C TYR A 104 4.04 10.21 -4.58
N ALA A 105 4.05 10.91 -5.69
CA ALA A 105 3.58 12.29 -5.71
C ALA A 105 2.09 12.36 -5.35
N GLY A 106 1.68 13.41 -4.64
CA GLY A 106 0.34 13.55 -4.10
C GLY A 106 -0.79 13.55 -5.13
N ASN A 107 -0.50 13.78 -6.41
CA ASN A 107 -1.45 13.73 -7.51
C ASN A 107 -1.54 12.35 -8.20
N VAL A 108 -0.86 11.33 -7.67
CA VAL A 108 -0.99 9.95 -8.17
C VAL A 108 -2.23 9.33 -7.54
N GLY A 109 -3.15 8.87 -8.38
CA GLY A 109 -4.34 8.14 -7.90
C GLY A 109 -4.01 6.67 -7.61
N ASP A 110 -4.71 6.08 -6.64
CA ASP A 110 -4.49 4.72 -6.15
C ASP A 110 -4.38 3.65 -7.24
N PRO A 111 -5.26 3.62 -8.26
CA PRO A 111 -5.17 2.63 -9.31
C PRO A 111 -3.86 2.69 -10.12
N LYS A 112 -3.22 3.85 -10.17
CA LYS A 112 -1.97 4.02 -10.93
C LYS A 112 -0.75 3.42 -10.21
N THR A 113 -0.89 3.07 -8.93
CA THR A 113 0.19 2.44 -8.16
C THR A 113 0.24 0.93 -8.35
N ILE A 114 -0.84 0.30 -8.83
CA ILE A 114 -0.95 -1.16 -8.98
C ILE A 114 0.10 -1.77 -9.90
N PRO A 115 0.39 -1.22 -11.11
CA PRO A 115 1.42 -1.79 -11.97
C PRO A 115 2.78 -1.89 -11.29
N ASP A 116 3.20 -0.84 -10.58
CA ASP A 116 4.48 -0.82 -9.87
C ASP A 116 4.57 -1.93 -8.80
N GLN A 117 3.43 -2.24 -8.15
CA GLN A 117 3.38 -3.31 -7.16
C GLN A 117 3.48 -4.70 -7.81
N VAL A 118 2.86 -4.89 -8.97
CA VAL A 118 2.97 -6.14 -9.73
C VAL A 118 4.41 -6.36 -10.17
N ASP A 119 5.07 -5.33 -10.69
CA ASP A 119 6.47 -5.38 -11.09
C ASP A 119 7.38 -5.69 -9.88
N THR A 120 7.11 -5.08 -8.74
CA THR A 120 7.83 -5.35 -7.48
C THR A 120 7.69 -6.82 -7.06
N LEU A 121 6.48 -7.37 -7.08
CA LEU A 121 6.22 -8.76 -6.71
C LEU A 121 6.93 -9.75 -7.65
N ARG A 122 6.91 -9.48 -8.95
CA ARG A 122 7.47 -10.39 -9.95
C ARG A 122 8.96 -10.23 -10.17
N GLU A 123 9.42 -9.01 -10.37
CA GLU A 123 10.81 -8.74 -10.76
C GLU A 123 11.74 -8.67 -9.56
N ARG A 124 11.29 -8.02 -8.48
CA ARG A 124 12.13 -7.83 -7.30
C ARG A 124 12.03 -8.98 -6.30
N PHE A 125 10.82 -9.52 -6.09
CA PHE A 125 10.59 -10.59 -5.11
C PHE A 125 10.54 -11.99 -5.74
N GLY A 126 10.43 -12.08 -7.07
CA GLY A 126 10.51 -13.35 -7.80
C GLY A 126 9.29 -14.26 -7.62
N LEU A 127 8.13 -13.69 -7.28
CA LEU A 127 6.90 -14.45 -7.08
C LEU A 127 6.18 -14.66 -8.41
N ALA A 128 6.00 -15.92 -8.82
CA ALA A 128 5.31 -16.28 -10.05
C ALA A 128 3.78 -16.31 -9.86
N HIS A 129 3.33 -16.71 -8.69
CA HIS A 129 1.91 -16.82 -8.35
C HIS A 129 1.64 -16.00 -7.09
N VAL A 130 0.64 -15.13 -7.14
CA VAL A 130 0.27 -14.29 -6.01
C VAL A 130 -1.20 -13.89 -6.13
N VAL A 131 -1.88 -13.72 -5.02
CA VAL A 131 -3.22 -13.12 -4.97
C VAL A 131 -3.10 -11.75 -4.33
N LEU A 132 -3.26 -10.68 -5.14
CA LEU A 132 -3.23 -9.31 -4.68
C LEU A 132 -4.59 -8.94 -4.08
N VAL A 133 -4.59 -8.48 -2.85
CA VAL A 133 -5.80 -7.99 -2.16
C VAL A 133 -5.72 -6.47 -2.07
N GLY A 134 -6.71 -5.80 -2.63
CA GLY A 134 -6.76 -4.33 -2.64
C GLY A 134 -8.17 -3.80 -2.45
N ASP A 135 -8.28 -2.54 -2.02
CA ASP A 135 -9.56 -1.86 -1.86
C ASP A 135 -10.29 -1.69 -3.22
N ARG A 136 -11.61 -1.58 -3.16
CA ARG A 136 -12.51 -1.35 -4.31
C ARG A 136 -12.17 -0.09 -5.13
N GLY A 137 -11.56 0.92 -4.50
CA GLY A 137 -11.13 2.15 -5.15
C GLY A 137 -9.88 1.97 -5.99
N MET A 138 -9.06 1.00 -5.65
CA MET A 138 -7.75 0.71 -6.19
C MET A 138 -7.82 -0.22 -7.41
N LEU A 139 -8.62 -1.29 -7.33
CA LEU A 139 -8.81 -2.26 -8.40
C LEU A 139 -10.01 -1.88 -9.27
N THR A 140 -9.80 -0.94 -10.20
CA THR A 140 -10.78 -0.58 -11.22
C THR A 140 -10.80 -1.62 -12.35
N GLN A 141 -11.81 -1.57 -13.24
CA GLN A 141 -11.89 -2.48 -14.38
C GLN A 141 -10.61 -2.44 -15.25
N THR A 142 -10.03 -1.25 -15.46
CA THR A 142 -8.77 -1.10 -16.20
C THR A 142 -7.62 -1.84 -15.55
N GLN A 143 -7.49 -1.77 -14.21
CA GLN A 143 -6.47 -2.52 -13.48
C GLN A 143 -6.74 -4.01 -13.54
N ILE A 144 -7.98 -4.45 -13.40
CA ILE A 144 -8.36 -5.87 -13.51
C ILE A 144 -7.99 -6.41 -14.90
N ASP A 145 -8.31 -5.69 -15.96
CA ASP A 145 -7.96 -6.11 -17.32
C ASP A 145 -6.44 -6.17 -17.53
N HIS A 146 -5.70 -5.26 -16.92
CA HIS A 146 -4.23 -5.31 -16.91
C HIS A 146 -3.72 -6.50 -16.08
N LEU A 147 -4.26 -6.75 -14.88
CA LEU A 147 -3.86 -7.88 -14.04
C LEU A 147 -4.08 -9.23 -14.72
N LYS A 148 -5.13 -9.38 -15.53
CA LYS A 148 -5.40 -10.59 -16.33
C LYS A 148 -4.29 -10.92 -17.33
N THR A 149 -3.49 -9.94 -17.72
CA THR A 149 -2.36 -10.17 -18.65
C THR A 149 -1.16 -10.86 -17.99
N TYR A 150 -1.14 -10.91 -16.65
CA TYR A 150 -0.05 -11.53 -15.89
C TYR A 150 -0.43 -12.97 -15.49
N PRO A 151 0.17 -14.02 -16.09
CA PRO A 151 -0.06 -15.39 -15.67
C PRO A 151 0.27 -15.61 -14.19
N GLY A 152 -0.58 -16.34 -13.47
CA GLY A 152 -0.35 -16.64 -12.06
C GLY A 152 -0.71 -15.53 -11.07
N LEU A 153 -1.23 -14.39 -11.55
CA LEU A 153 -1.70 -13.31 -10.71
C LEU A 153 -3.21 -13.38 -10.53
N GLY A 154 -3.66 -13.60 -9.30
CA GLY A 154 -5.06 -13.45 -8.88
C GLY A 154 -5.27 -12.14 -8.14
N TRP A 155 -6.52 -11.76 -7.92
CA TRP A 155 -6.86 -10.58 -7.11
C TRP A 155 -8.14 -10.77 -6.32
N ILE A 156 -8.24 -10.08 -5.21
CA ILE A 156 -9.45 -9.97 -4.38
C ILE A 156 -9.71 -8.48 -4.16
N SER A 157 -10.93 -8.04 -4.45
CA SER A 157 -11.38 -6.67 -4.18
C SER A 157 -12.88 -6.64 -3.89
N ALA A 158 -13.35 -5.56 -3.27
CA ALA A 158 -14.77 -5.35 -3.06
C ALA A 158 -15.43 -4.73 -4.29
N LEU A 159 -16.63 -5.16 -4.63
CA LEU A 159 -17.43 -4.54 -5.68
C LEU A 159 -17.94 -3.16 -5.25
N ARG A 160 -17.99 -2.23 -6.20
CA ARG A 160 -18.66 -0.94 -5.97
C ARG A 160 -20.18 -1.16 -5.95
N SER A 161 -20.87 -0.50 -5.02
CA SER A 161 -22.32 -0.62 -4.85
C SER A 161 -23.13 -0.51 -6.16
N PRO A 162 -22.81 0.40 -7.11
CA PRO A 162 -23.53 0.47 -8.39
C PRO A 162 -23.31 -0.74 -9.32
N ALA A 163 -22.23 -1.50 -9.14
CA ALA A 163 -21.92 -2.66 -9.98
C ALA A 163 -22.68 -3.93 -9.50
N ILE A 164 -23.11 -3.96 -8.25
CA ILE A 164 -23.80 -5.13 -7.68
C ILE A 164 -25.10 -5.45 -8.39
N PRO A 165 -26.06 -4.50 -8.58
CA PRO A 165 -27.29 -4.79 -9.31
C PRO A 165 -27.05 -5.28 -10.74
N THR A 166 -26.13 -4.65 -11.46
CA THR A 166 -25.79 -5.02 -12.83
C THR A 166 -25.20 -6.44 -12.90
N SER A 167 -24.37 -6.81 -11.94
CA SER A 167 -23.77 -8.16 -11.87
C SER A 167 -24.81 -9.23 -11.50
N VAL A 168 -25.78 -8.89 -10.67
CA VAL A 168 -26.91 -9.77 -10.35
C VAL A 168 -27.81 -9.95 -11.57
N GLU A 169 -28.17 -8.86 -12.25
CA GLU A 169 -29.00 -8.90 -13.47
C GLU A 169 -28.35 -9.67 -14.61
N SER A 170 -27.02 -9.59 -14.74
CA SER A 170 -26.26 -10.35 -15.74
C SER A 170 -26.03 -11.82 -15.36
N GLY A 171 -26.44 -12.25 -14.15
CA GLY A 171 -26.20 -13.60 -13.64
C GLY A 171 -24.74 -13.90 -13.28
N THR A 172 -23.88 -12.89 -13.29
CA THR A 172 -22.47 -13.02 -12.91
C THR A 172 -22.30 -13.13 -11.39
N LEU A 173 -23.31 -12.67 -10.65
CA LEU A 173 -23.33 -12.61 -9.20
C LEU A 173 -24.61 -13.23 -8.69
N GLN A 174 -24.50 -14.30 -7.90
CA GLN A 174 -25.65 -14.97 -7.30
C GLN A 174 -25.76 -14.55 -5.83
N LEU A 175 -26.85 -13.83 -5.50
CA LEU A 175 -27.17 -13.52 -4.12
C LEU A 175 -27.88 -14.71 -3.48
N SER A 176 -27.39 -15.22 -2.36
CA SER A 176 -28.08 -16.22 -1.56
C SER A 176 -29.33 -15.63 -0.93
N LEU A 177 -30.43 -16.39 -0.87
CA LEU A 177 -31.67 -16.01 -0.19
C LEU A 177 -31.48 -15.67 1.31
N PHE A 178 -30.37 -16.08 1.90
CA PHE A 178 -30.03 -15.85 3.30
C PHE A 178 -29.05 -14.72 3.52
N ASP A 179 -28.64 -14.04 2.45
CA ASP A 179 -27.62 -13.00 2.48
C ASP A 179 -28.23 -11.63 2.81
N ALA A 180 -28.79 -11.51 4.02
CA ALA A 180 -29.30 -10.25 4.52
C ALA A 180 -28.22 -9.16 4.69
N GLN A 181 -26.93 -9.44 4.43
CA GLN A 181 -25.79 -8.58 4.67
C GLN A 181 -24.88 -8.38 3.46
N HIS A 182 -25.38 -8.47 2.23
CA HIS A 182 -24.63 -8.15 1.01
C HIS A 182 -23.36 -9.02 0.76
N LEU A 183 -23.31 -10.23 1.25
CA LEU A 183 -22.31 -11.23 0.83
C LEU A 183 -22.78 -11.87 -0.48
N ALA A 184 -21.87 -11.93 -1.44
CA ALA A 184 -22.13 -12.49 -2.74
C ALA A 184 -21.01 -13.47 -3.13
N GLU A 185 -21.37 -14.62 -3.64
CA GLU A 185 -20.43 -15.55 -4.24
C GLU A 185 -20.37 -15.31 -5.75
N ILE A 186 -19.15 -15.12 -6.27
CA ILE A 186 -18.89 -14.94 -7.70
C ILE A 186 -18.51 -16.31 -8.26
N THR A 187 -19.30 -16.82 -9.17
CA THR A 187 -19.02 -18.01 -9.95
C THR A 187 -18.30 -17.71 -11.25
#